data_1a602c7a0c72911b8ef8f35aaec539bb
#
_entry.id   1a602c7a0c72911b8ef8f35aaec539bb
#
_cell.length_a   1.000
_cell.length_b   1.000
_cell.length_c   1.000
_cell.angle_alpha   90.00
_cell.angle_beta   90.00
_cell.angle_gamma   90.00
#
_symmetry.space_group_name_H-M   'P 1'
#
loop_
_entity.id
_entity.type
_entity.pdbx_description
1 polymer ?
#
loop_
_entity_poly.entity_id
_entity_poly.type
_entity_poly.pdbx_seq_one_letter_code
_entity_poly.pdbx_strand_id
1 'polypeptide(L)'
;MNNRKLGDAGEDLACRYLEKNGYEILERNKHYSRFCEIDIIAKNKNTIVFVEVKTRKTDGFGVPFEAITKTKYENIKKGVQFYLADKKVKDYRIDVIGI
;
A
#
# COMPACT_ATOMS: atom_id res chain seq x y z
N MET A 1 11.30 21.14 -2.45
CA MET A 1 10.46 20.41 -1.58
C MET A 1 10.52 18.91 -1.78
N ASN A 2 10.40 18.25 -0.75
CA ASN A 2 10.68 16.85 -0.71
C ASN A 2 9.40 16.04 -0.90
N ASN A 3 9.22 15.47 -2.09
CA ASN A 3 8.06 14.63 -2.39
C ASN A 3 7.99 13.41 -1.47
N ARG A 4 9.15 12.98 -1.00
CA ARG A 4 9.24 11.86 -0.09
C ARG A 4 8.58 12.19 1.26
N LYS A 5 8.78 13.41 1.74
CA LYS A 5 8.16 13.84 2.99
C LYS A 5 6.64 13.83 2.89
N LEU A 6 6.12 14.26 1.76
CA LEU A 6 4.67 14.23 1.53
C LEU A 6 4.16 12.81 1.45
N GLY A 7 4.89 11.93 0.78
CA GLY A 7 4.54 10.52 0.71
C GLY A 7 4.55 9.85 2.08
N ASP A 8 5.57 10.15 2.89
CA ASP A 8 5.68 9.58 4.24
C ASP A 8 4.52 10.03 5.12
N ALA A 9 4.11 11.29 5.01
CA ALA A 9 2.96 11.80 5.77
C ALA A 9 1.68 11.07 5.39
N GLY A 10 1.48 10.80 4.10
CA GLY A 10 0.33 10.06 3.62
C GLY A 10 0.34 8.63 4.14
N GLU A 11 1.50 7.99 4.11
CA GLU A 11 1.62 6.64 4.65
C GLU A 11 1.37 6.59 6.14
N ASP A 12 1.83 7.59 6.89
CA ASP A 12 1.57 7.66 8.32
C ASP A 12 0.07 7.74 8.59
N LEU A 13 -0.64 8.57 7.85
CA LEU A 13 -2.09 8.68 7.97
C LEU A 13 -2.77 7.35 7.66
N ALA A 14 -2.34 6.70 6.58
CA ALA A 14 -2.90 5.41 6.20
C ALA A 14 -2.66 4.36 7.28
N CYS A 15 -1.46 4.31 7.85
CA CYS A 15 -1.15 3.38 8.93
C CYS A 15 -2.03 3.62 10.15
N ARG A 16 -2.20 4.87 10.55
CA ARG A 16 -3.08 5.20 11.68
C ARG A 16 -4.51 4.78 11.42
N TYR A 17 -4.98 5.01 10.20
CA TYR A 17 -6.31 4.61 9.81
C TYR A 17 -6.48 3.09 9.93
N LEU A 18 -5.51 2.36 9.41
CA LEU A 18 -5.55 0.90 9.45
C LEU A 18 -5.52 0.39 10.89
N GLU A 19 -4.61 0.92 11.71
CA GLU A 19 -4.52 0.51 13.11
C GLU A 19 -5.80 0.80 13.87
N LYS A 20 -6.40 1.96 13.63
CA LYS A 20 -7.67 2.33 14.26
C LYS A 20 -8.79 1.36 13.88
N ASN A 21 -8.68 0.74 12.72
CA ASN A 21 -9.68 -0.22 12.23
C ASN A 21 -9.28 -1.67 12.47
N GLY A 22 -8.35 -1.91 13.39
CA GLY A 22 -8.02 -3.25 13.83
C GLY A 22 -6.95 -3.96 13.04
N TYR A 23 -6.23 -3.24 12.19
CA TYR A 23 -5.15 -3.83 11.41
C TYR A 23 -3.83 -3.71 12.15
N GLU A 24 -3.01 -4.74 12.02
CA GLU A 24 -1.64 -4.70 12.50
C GLU A 24 -0.72 -4.37 11.32
N ILE A 25 0.13 -3.36 11.48
CA ILE A 25 1.08 -2.99 10.42
C ILE A 25 2.28 -3.92 10.52
N LEU A 26 2.50 -4.70 9.49
CA LEU A 26 3.59 -5.67 9.45
C LEU A 26 4.85 -5.06 8.85
N GLU A 27 4.73 -4.35 7.74
CA GLU A 27 5.85 -3.73 7.07
C GLU A 27 5.43 -2.46 6.35
N ARG A 28 6.41 -1.56 6.16
CA ARG A 28 6.21 -0.33 5.38
C ARG A 28 7.33 -0.22 4.36
N ASN A 29 7.00 0.28 3.17
CA ASN A 29 7.98 0.55 2.11
C ASN A 29 8.80 -0.68 1.80
N LYS A 30 8.13 -1.80 1.58
CA LYS A 30 8.81 -3.05 1.29
C LYS A 30 9.20 -3.09 -0.18
N HIS A 31 10.49 -3.19 -0.44
CA HIS A 31 11.02 -3.25 -1.80
C HIS A 31 11.43 -4.67 -2.16
N TYR A 32 11.04 -5.13 -3.34
CA TYR A 32 11.49 -6.41 -3.88
C TYR A 32 12.37 -6.20 -5.09
N SER A 33 12.21 -5.07 -5.78
CA SER A 33 13.04 -4.63 -6.88
C SER A 33 12.81 -3.14 -7.05
N ARG A 34 13.57 -2.53 -7.96
CA ARG A 34 13.38 -1.11 -8.25
C ARG A 34 11.98 -0.81 -8.80
N PHE A 35 11.29 -1.83 -9.31
CA PHE A 35 9.96 -1.67 -9.89
C PHE A 35 8.84 -2.17 -8.99
N CYS A 36 9.18 -2.81 -7.89
CA CYS A 36 8.19 -3.43 -7.03
C CYS A 36 8.35 -2.95 -5.59
N GLU A 37 7.53 -2.00 -5.21
CA GLU A 37 7.47 -1.47 -3.85
C GLU A 37 6.04 -1.59 -3.35
N ILE A 38 5.88 -2.08 -2.15
CA ILE A 38 4.58 -2.14 -1.49
C ILE A 38 4.61 -1.16 -0.33
N ASP A 39 3.69 -0.20 -0.33
CA ASP A 39 3.71 0.88 0.64
C ASP A 39 3.45 0.40 2.06
N ILE A 40 2.44 -0.45 2.24
CA ILE A 40 2.10 -0.99 3.56
C ILE A 40 1.70 -2.44 3.40
N ILE A 41 2.18 -3.30 4.30
CA ILE A 41 1.68 -4.65 4.45
C ILE A 41 1.09 -4.75 5.85
N ALA A 42 -0.19 -5.08 5.91
CA ALA A 42 -0.93 -5.13 7.16
C ALA A 42 -1.67 -6.45 7.28
N LYS A 43 -2.13 -6.73 8.49
CA LYS A 43 -2.85 -7.95 8.76
C LYS A 43 -4.11 -7.65 9.56
N ASN A 44 -5.22 -8.24 9.17
CA ASN A 44 -6.46 -8.18 9.93
C ASN A 44 -7.00 -9.61 10.04
N LYS A 45 -6.99 -10.14 11.26
CA LYS A 45 -7.34 -11.53 11.52
C LYS A 45 -6.43 -12.46 10.70
N ASN A 46 -6.97 -13.19 9.76
CA ASN A 46 -6.18 -14.14 8.95
C ASN A 46 -5.91 -13.62 7.53
N THR A 47 -6.22 -12.35 7.27
CA THR A 47 -6.05 -11.77 5.94
C THR A 47 -4.84 -10.82 5.93
N ILE A 48 -3.95 -11.03 4.99
CA ILE A 48 -2.85 -10.09 4.74
C ILE A 48 -3.32 -9.10 3.69
N VAL A 49 -3.12 -7.81 3.96
CA VAL A 49 -3.55 -6.74 3.08
C VAL A 49 -2.35 -5.97 2.59
N PHE A 50 -2.22 -5.88 1.28
CA PHE A 50 -1.14 -5.14 0.63
C PHE A 50 -1.73 -3.82 0.17
N VAL A 51 -1.25 -2.71 0.71
CA VAL A 51 -1.87 -1.41 0.54
C VAL A 51 -0.98 -0.49 -0.28
N GLU A 52 -1.56 0.07 -1.31
CA GLU A 52 -0.95 1.15 -2.08
C GLU A 52 -1.56 2.46 -1.61
N VAL A 53 -0.71 3.39 -1.22
CA VAL A 53 -1.16 4.69 -0.73
C VAL A 53 -1.03 5.72 -1.85
N LYS A 54 -2.13 6.37 -2.18
CA LYS A 54 -2.16 7.42 -3.20
C LYS A 54 -2.38 8.76 -2.53
N THR A 55 -1.33 9.56 -2.48
CA THR A 55 -1.44 10.92 -1.97
C THR A 55 -1.82 11.83 -3.12
N ARG A 56 -2.97 12.50 -2.98
CA ARG A 56 -3.47 13.37 -4.04
C ARG A 56 -2.85 14.75 -3.90
N LYS A 57 -2.28 15.24 -4.99
CA LYS A 57 -2.00 16.66 -5.09
C LYS A 57 -3.29 17.30 -5.54
N THR A 58 -3.86 18.15 -4.72
CA THR A 58 -5.01 18.91 -5.17
C THR A 58 -4.49 20.17 -5.81
N ASP A 59 -4.78 20.34 -7.06
CA ASP A 59 -4.55 21.60 -7.75
C ASP A 59 -5.83 22.43 -7.82
N GLY A 60 -6.78 22.07 -7.00
CA GLY A 60 -8.05 22.76 -6.94
C GLY A 60 -9.10 22.21 -7.88
N PHE A 61 -8.77 21.28 -8.72
CA PHE A 61 -9.71 20.78 -9.73
C PHE A 61 -10.35 19.44 -9.37
N GLY A 62 -10.07 18.94 -8.19
CA GLY A 62 -10.69 17.69 -7.77
C GLY A 62 -10.45 16.56 -8.75
N VAL A 63 -9.20 16.38 -9.15
CA VAL A 63 -8.85 15.29 -10.06
C VAL A 63 -9.33 13.98 -9.44
N PRO A 64 -10.08 13.15 -10.19
CA PRO A 64 -10.57 11.90 -9.66
C PRO A 64 -9.41 11.03 -9.19
N PHE A 65 -9.71 10.20 -8.21
CA PHE A 65 -8.77 9.21 -7.75
C PHE A 65 -8.33 8.36 -8.95
N GLU A 66 -7.05 8.37 -9.24
CA GLU A 66 -6.54 7.60 -10.37
C GLU A 66 -6.41 6.14 -9.96
N ALA A 67 -7.00 5.28 -10.75
CA ALA A 67 -6.86 3.86 -10.54
C ALA A 67 -5.39 3.46 -10.71
N ILE A 68 -5.00 2.40 -10.03
CA ILE A 68 -3.67 1.82 -10.22
C ILE A 68 -3.53 1.38 -11.67
N THR A 69 -2.43 1.73 -12.32
CA THR A 69 -2.16 1.27 -13.67
C THR A 69 -2.00 -0.24 -13.69
N LYS A 70 -2.24 -0.83 -14.85
CA LYS A 70 -2.06 -2.27 -15.02
C LYS A 70 -0.63 -2.69 -14.68
N THR A 71 0.36 -1.93 -15.14
CA THR A 71 1.76 -2.22 -14.87
C THR A 71 2.07 -2.19 -13.37
N LYS A 72 1.56 -1.17 -12.68
CA LYS A 72 1.76 -1.06 -11.24
C LYS A 72 1.12 -2.23 -10.50
N TYR A 73 -0.10 -2.57 -10.90
CA TYR A 73 -0.81 -3.69 -10.29
C TYR A 73 -0.06 -5.00 -10.48
N GLU A 74 0.45 -5.25 -11.69
CA GLU A 74 1.22 -6.47 -11.96
C GLU A 74 2.48 -6.51 -11.11
N ASN A 75 3.15 -5.37 -10.93
CA ASN A 75 4.35 -5.31 -10.09
C ASN A 75 4.02 -5.57 -8.62
N ILE A 76 2.90 -5.04 -8.14
CA ILE A 76 2.44 -5.31 -6.77
C ILE A 76 2.17 -6.79 -6.60
N LYS A 77 1.52 -7.42 -7.58
CA LYS A 77 1.24 -8.85 -7.51
C LYS A 77 2.52 -9.69 -7.41
N LYS A 78 3.57 -9.30 -8.11
CA LYS A 78 4.87 -9.97 -7.97
C LYS A 78 5.40 -9.87 -6.55
N GLY A 79 5.31 -8.68 -5.96
CA GLY A 79 5.72 -8.48 -4.58
C GLY A 79 4.90 -9.33 -3.61
N VAL A 80 3.60 -9.43 -3.86
CA VAL A 80 2.71 -10.28 -3.06
C VAL A 80 3.20 -11.72 -3.10
N GLN A 81 3.54 -12.23 -4.29
CA GLN A 81 4.02 -13.59 -4.43
C GLN A 81 5.31 -13.81 -3.63
N PHE A 82 6.25 -12.86 -3.73
CA PHE A 82 7.49 -12.95 -2.96
C PHE A 82 7.22 -12.96 -1.45
N TYR A 83 6.34 -12.08 -1.00
CA TYR A 83 6.05 -11.98 0.43
C TYR A 83 5.39 -13.24 0.96
N LEU A 84 4.49 -13.84 0.20
CA LEU A 84 3.72 -14.99 0.65
C LEU A 84 4.44 -16.32 0.42
N ALA A 85 5.56 -16.33 -0.30
CA ALA A 85 6.21 -17.56 -0.73
C ALA A 85 6.56 -18.51 0.42
N ASP A 86 6.94 -17.96 1.59
CA ASP A 86 7.32 -18.78 2.74
C ASP A 86 6.29 -18.69 3.87
N LYS A 87 5.08 -18.25 3.58
CA LYS A 87 4.06 -18.05 4.60
C LYS A 87 2.84 -18.92 4.33
N LYS A 88 2.24 -19.39 5.40
CA LYS A 88 1.01 -20.19 5.32
C LYS A 88 -0.20 -19.26 5.43
N VAL A 89 -0.34 -18.38 4.48
CA VAL A 89 -1.44 -17.43 4.43
C VAL A 89 -2.42 -17.89 3.38
N LYS A 90 -3.69 -18.02 3.74
CA LYS A 90 -4.73 -18.45 2.83
C LYS A 90 -5.41 -17.29 2.14
N ASP A 91 -5.53 -16.15 2.83
CA ASP A 91 -6.28 -15.01 2.31
C ASP A 91 -5.38 -13.78 2.24
N TYR A 92 -5.44 -13.11 1.11
CA TYR A 92 -4.83 -11.80 0.97
C TYR A 92 -5.68 -10.94 0.06
N ARG A 93 -5.48 -9.64 0.14
CA ARG A 93 -6.09 -8.73 -0.81
C ARG A 93 -5.18 -7.54 -1.03
N ILE A 94 -5.40 -6.85 -2.14
CA ILE A 94 -4.67 -5.64 -2.50
C ILE A 94 -5.65 -4.49 -2.42
N ASP A 95 -5.32 -3.50 -1.59
CA ASP A 95 -6.17 -2.33 -1.37
C ASP A 95 -5.45 -1.06 -1.77
N VAL A 96 -6.21 -0.04 -2.08
CA VAL A 96 -5.68 1.29 -2.36
C VAL A 96 -6.32 2.26 -1.38
N ILE A 97 -5.48 3.06 -0.73
CA ILE A 97 -5.96 4.12 0.17
C ILE A 97 -5.59 5.46 -0.46
N GLY A 98 -6.60 6.29 -0.73
CA GLY A 98 -6.40 7.64 -1.22
C GLY A 98 -6.43 8.61 -0.05
N ILE A 99 -5.45 9.50 -0.03
CA ILE A 99 -5.33 10.52 1.00
C ILE A 99 -5.67 11.89 0.39
#